data_c8fc525428e7aebccae8019cef704cb1
#
_entry.id   c8fc525428e7aebccae8019cef704cb1
#
_cell.length_a   1.000
_cell.length_b   1.000
_cell.length_c   1.000
_cell.angle_alpha   90.00
_cell.angle_beta   90.00
_cell.angle_gamma   90.00
#
_symmetry.space_group_name_H-M   'P 1'
#
loop_
_entity.id
_entity.type
_entity.pdbx_description
1 polymer ?
#
loop_
_entity_poly.entity_id
_entity_poly.type
_entity_poly.pdbx_seq_one_letter_code
_entity_poly.pdbx_strand_id
1 'polypeptide(L)'
;MFCIQCEQTIQTPTVKGCSFAQGMCGKTSEVSDLQDVLVHSLQGVSFWANLGRACDVIDTEIDEWAPKAFFATLTNVNFDPARIIEFAQQSHEFKQRLEQQVRAAATLIGFEIPALSAAAQFDLPTDSSELLALAPQAAVNRGHDSQHEDVIGLRLLCLYGLKGAAAYMEHARVLGQTDNAIFAEYHEIMAFLGTDPSDLKQLLDTSMQIGLMNYKVMEMLDKGETDTFGHPQPTTVNVKTKRGHCILVSGHDLHDLEKILQQTEGKGINVYTNGEMLPAHGYPELNKYPHLAGNYGSAWQNQQKEFANFPGAIVMTSNCLLNPDVGSYADRLFTRSIVGWPGVAHLEGDDFSAVIDCALAQEGFKHDEIEQMITVGFGRNALMEAAPAVVEQVKEGNIKHFFLVGGCDGDKSERSYYTDFTAQAPEDSVILTLACGKFRFNKNQFGDINGIPRLLDVGQCNDAYSAIQLALALSQEFDCGINELPLTLVLSWFEQKAIVILLTLFALGVKGIYTSPTAPAFLTENLLKIIQDEFDMRSISTPEQDLKTILAA
;
A
#
# COMPACT_ATOMS: atom_id res chain seq x y z
N MET A 1 7.78 20.87 -11.01
CA MET A 1 7.45 19.69 -10.19
C MET A 1 7.01 20.12 -8.81
N PHE A 2 5.95 19.55 -8.28
CA PHE A 2 5.58 19.59 -6.87
C PHE A 2 5.10 18.19 -6.46
N CYS A 3 5.71 17.57 -5.45
CA CYS A 3 5.28 16.27 -4.93
C CYS A 3 5.44 16.25 -3.41
N ILE A 4 4.38 15.81 -2.70
CA ILE A 4 4.31 15.87 -1.25
C ILE A 4 3.71 14.57 -0.65
N GLN A 5 3.69 13.49 -1.45
CA GLN A 5 2.85 12.34 -1.14
C GLN A 5 3.49 11.25 -0.25
N CYS A 6 4.79 11.34 0.09
CA CYS A 6 5.46 10.31 0.88
C CYS A 6 6.39 10.89 1.96
N GLU A 7 6.87 10.03 2.85
CA GLU A 7 7.78 10.42 3.94
C GLU A 7 9.13 10.96 3.46
N GLN A 8 9.59 10.62 2.24
CA GLN A 8 10.82 11.15 1.66
C GLN A 8 10.69 12.61 1.19
N THR A 9 9.49 13.19 1.28
CA THR A 9 9.24 14.59 0.91
C THR A 9 10.25 15.53 1.55
N ILE A 10 10.89 16.37 0.72
CA ILE A 10 11.82 17.38 1.19
C ILE A 10 11.00 18.50 1.85
N GLN A 11 11.30 18.77 3.11
CA GLN A 11 10.74 19.89 3.86
C GLN A 11 11.86 20.71 4.48
N THR A 12 11.94 21.97 4.12
CA THR A 12 12.81 22.98 4.73
C THR A 12 11.97 24.22 5.08
N PRO A 13 12.49 25.15 5.88
CA PRO A 13 11.77 26.39 6.15
C PRO A 13 11.35 27.19 4.90
N THR A 14 12.05 26.98 3.79
CA THR A 14 11.82 27.72 2.52
C THR A 14 11.31 26.84 1.38
N VAL A 15 11.32 25.52 1.52
CA VAL A 15 10.90 24.56 0.47
C VAL A 15 9.93 23.57 1.08
N LYS A 16 8.69 23.61 0.60
CA LYS A 16 7.65 22.62 0.93
C LYS A 16 7.48 21.67 -0.26
N GLY A 17 7.70 20.37 -0.03
CA GLY A 17 7.56 19.34 -1.06
C GLY A 17 8.80 19.16 -1.93
N CYS A 18 8.84 18.05 -2.67
CA CYS A 18 9.84 17.80 -3.70
C CYS A 18 9.56 18.73 -4.89
N SER A 19 10.25 19.84 -4.98
CA SER A 19 10.07 20.88 -6.01
C SER A 19 11.28 21.07 -6.91
N PHE A 20 12.26 20.16 -6.86
CA PHE A 20 13.46 20.15 -7.69
C PHE A 20 13.21 19.47 -9.04
N ALA A 21 14.25 19.38 -9.86
CA ALA A 21 14.19 18.63 -11.13
C ALA A 21 13.88 17.14 -10.93
N GLN A 22 14.24 16.59 -9.76
CA GLN A 22 14.02 15.20 -9.40
C GLN A 22 13.64 15.10 -7.92
N GLY A 23 12.70 14.21 -7.59
CA GLY A 23 12.34 13.86 -6.22
C GLY A 23 13.37 12.95 -5.55
N MET A 24 13.28 12.78 -4.24
CA MET A 24 14.17 11.87 -3.47
C MET A 24 14.06 10.41 -3.95
N CYS A 25 12.89 9.99 -4.43
CA CYS A 25 12.66 8.66 -4.99
C CYS A 25 13.22 8.46 -6.41
N GLY A 26 13.73 9.49 -7.04
CA GLY A 26 14.18 9.46 -8.43
C GLY A 26 13.14 9.90 -9.47
N LYS A 27 11.90 10.23 -9.05
CA LYS A 27 10.84 10.72 -9.95
C LYS A 27 11.27 12.05 -10.58
N THR A 28 11.23 12.13 -11.91
CA THR A 28 11.51 13.36 -12.66
C THR A 28 10.34 14.35 -12.57
N SER A 29 10.58 15.62 -12.87
CA SER A 29 9.51 16.62 -12.96
C SER A 29 8.49 16.25 -14.04
N GLU A 30 8.94 15.75 -15.19
CA GLU A 30 8.08 15.27 -16.26
C GLU A 30 7.09 14.20 -15.79
N VAL A 31 7.58 13.13 -15.16
CA VAL A 31 6.72 12.06 -14.62
C VAL A 31 5.76 12.57 -13.56
N SER A 32 6.22 13.47 -12.67
CA SER A 32 5.35 14.04 -11.65
C SER A 32 4.21 14.86 -12.25
N ASP A 33 4.53 15.69 -13.23
CA ASP A 33 3.56 16.58 -13.88
C ASP A 33 2.57 15.78 -14.76
N LEU A 34 3.04 14.72 -15.45
CA LEU A 34 2.18 13.78 -16.18
C LEU A 34 1.24 12.99 -15.25
N GLN A 35 1.73 12.60 -14.07
CA GLN A 35 0.87 11.94 -13.08
C GLN A 35 -0.23 12.87 -12.56
N ASP A 36 0.05 14.15 -12.36
CA ASP A 36 -0.97 15.13 -11.98
C ASP A 36 -2.02 15.30 -13.09
N VAL A 37 -1.60 15.34 -14.37
CA VAL A 37 -2.51 15.35 -15.53
C VAL A 37 -3.39 14.12 -15.55
N LEU A 38 -2.82 12.92 -15.35
CA LEU A 38 -3.59 11.68 -15.27
C LEU A 38 -4.61 11.71 -14.12
N VAL A 39 -4.20 12.13 -12.93
CA VAL A 39 -5.11 12.24 -11.76
C VAL A 39 -6.28 13.16 -12.05
N HIS A 40 -6.03 14.34 -12.62
CA HIS A 40 -7.10 15.27 -12.95
C HIS A 40 -8.03 14.74 -14.06
N SER A 41 -7.50 14.05 -15.05
CA SER A 41 -8.29 13.37 -16.09
C SER A 41 -9.17 12.27 -15.49
N LEU A 42 -8.64 11.45 -14.54
CA LEU A 42 -9.42 10.43 -13.83
C LEU A 42 -10.55 11.03 -12.98
N GLN A 43 -10.37 12.23 -12.42
CA GLN A 43 -11.46 12.95 -11.76
C GLN A 43 -12.58 13.30 -12.77
N GLY A 44 -12.22 13.65 -14.01
CA GLY A 44 -13.17 13.86 -15.10
C GLY A 44 -13.88 12.58 -15.54
N VAL A 45 -13.17 11.46 -15.67
CA VAL A 45 -13.77 10.12 -15.91
C VAL A 45 -14.77 9.79 -14.81
N SER A 46 -14.39 9.99 -13.56
CA SER A 46 -15.22 9.69 -12.40
C SER A 46 -16.46 10.57 -12.29
N PHE A 47 -16.38 11.82 -12.72
CA PHE A 47 -17.57 12.67 -12.84
C PHE A 47 -18.61 12.04 -13.74
N TRP A 48 -18.23 11.57 -14.93
CA TRP A 48 -19.16 10.95 -15.87
C TRP A 48 -19.60 9.56 -15.43
N ALA A 49 -18.73 8.77 -14.82
CA ALA A 49 -19.06 7.47 -14.26
C ALA A 49 -20.06 7.56 -13.10
N ASN A 50 -19.89 8.54 -12.20
CA ASN A 50 -20.81 8.81 -11.11
C ASN A 50 -22.18 9.32 -11.62
N LEU A 51 -22.17 10.25 -12.57
CA LEU A 51 -23.39 10.75 -13.18
C LEU A 51 -24.11 9.67 -13.99
N GLY A 52 -23.36 8.78 -14.64
CA GLY A 52 -23.88 7.65 -15.39
C GLY A 52 -24.76 6.74 -14.54
N ARG A 53 -24.40 6.51 -13.29
CA ARG A 53 -25.18 5.69 -12.34
C ARG A 53 -26.59 6.25 -12.08
N ALA A 54 -26.76 7.57 -12.12
CA ALA A 54 -28.07 8.21 -12.04
C ALA A 54 -28.91 8.04 -13.33
N CYS A 55 -28.29 7.62 -14.42
CA CYS A 55 -28.90 7.38 -15.73
C CYS A 55 -28.88 5.90 -16.14
N ASP A 56 -28.63 4.97 -15.21
CA ASP A 56 -28.47 3.52 -15.45
C ASP A 56 -27.36 3.19 -16.48
N VAL A 57 -26.34 4.03 -16.58
CA VAL A 57 -25.14 3.80 -17.40
C VAL A 57 -23.99 3.40 -16.49
N ILE A 58 -23.58 2.14 -16.60
CA ILE A 58 -22.42 1.58 -15.87
C ILE A 58 -21.50 0.93 -16.91
N ASP A 59 -20.23 1.28 -16.88
CA ASP A 59 -19.19 0.70 -17.71
C ASP A 59 -18.17 -0.03 -16.82
N THR A 60 -18.31 -1.36 -16.75
CA THR A 60 -17.49 -2.20 -15.86
C THR A 60 -16.00 -2.18 -16.22
N GLU A 61 -15.66 -2.01 -17.51
CA GLU A 61 -14.28 -1.87 -17.94
C GLU A 61 -13.63 -0.62 -17.32
N ILE A 62 -14.36 0.49 -17.31
CA ILE A 62 -13.88 1.76 -16.75
C ILE A 62 -13.84 1.68 -15.22
N ASP A 63 -14.85 1.07 -14.60
CA ASP A 63 -14.91 0.87 -13.16
C ASP A 63 -13.68 0.08 -12.65
N GLU A 64 -13.29 -0.98 -13.35
CA GLU A 64 -12.11 -1.78 -13.02
C GLU A 64 -10.79 -1.08 -13.37
N TRP A 65 -10.76 -0.35 -14.47
CA TRP A 65 -9.53 0.30 -14.94
C TRP A 65 -9.14 1.56 -14.18
N ALA A 66 -10.11 2.38 -13.76
CA ALA A 66 -9.82 3.68 -13.15
C ALA A 66 -9.01 3.58 -11.84
N PRO A 67 -9.31 2.68 -10.89
CA PRO A 67 -8.46 2.45 -9.72
C PRO A 67 -7.05 1.98 -10.09
N LYS A 68 -6.90 1.11 -11.09
CA LYS A 68 -5.59 0.66 -11.61
C LYS A 68 -4.75 1.82 -12.12
N ALA A 69 -5.33 2.68 -12.96
CA ALA A 69 -4.65 3.86 -13.50
C ALA A 69 -4.26 4.86 -12.39
N PHE A 70 -5.12 5.01 -11.39
CA PHE A 70 -4.83 5.84 -10.23
C PHE A 70 -3.69 5.26 -9.38
N PHE A 71 -3.65 3.95 -9.18
CA PHE A 71 -2.57 3.24 -8.50
C PHE A 71 -1.21 3.46 -9.19
N ALA A 72 -1.16 3.53 -10.52
CA ALA A 72 0.09 3.80 -11.25
C ALA A 72 0.77 5.12 -10.82
N THR A 73 0.02 6.07 -10.24
CA THR A 73 0.53 7.35 -9.75
C THR A 73 1.00 7.32 -8.28
N LEU A 74 0.88 6.19 -7.58
CA LEU A 74 1.29 6.02 -6.19
C LEU A 74 2.82 6.14 -6.06
N THR A 75 3.29 6.41 -4.85
CA THR A 75 4.72 6.54 -4.55
C THR A 75 5.51 5.28 -4.94
N ASN A 76 6.62 5.48 -5.64
CA ASN A 76 7.55 4.42 -6.03
C ASN A 76 6.93 3.26 -6.84
N VAL A 77 6.04 3.61 -7.79
CA VAL A 77 5.37 2.64 -8.68
C VAL A 77 5.83 2.83 -10.12
N ASN A 78 5.41 3.91 -10.76
CA ASN A 78 5.70 4.13 -12.17
C ASN A 78 6.52 5.39 -12.39
N PHE A 79 7.69 5.20 -12.98
CA PHE A 79 8.67 6.23 -13.31
C PHE A 79 8.82 6.43 -14.82
N ASP A 80 8.06 5.66 -15.63
CA ASP A 80 8.13 5.71 -17.08
C ASP A 80 7.11 6.71 -17.65
N PRO A 81 7.58 7.85 -18.22
CA PRO A 81 6.68 8.84 -18.78
C PRO A 81 5.83 8.29 -19.92
N ALA A 82 6.34 7.38 -20.74
CA ALA A 82 5.60 6.82 -21.86
C ALA A 82 4.37 6.04 -21.37
N ARG A 83 4.52 5.25 -20.33
CA ARG A 83 3.40 4.50 -19.72
C ARG A 83 2.37 5.41 -19.04
N ILE A 84 2.81 6.49 -18.40
CA ILE A 84 1.87 7.47 -17.82
C ILE A 84 1.09 8.19 -18.93
N ILE A 85 1.72 8.49 -20.06
CA ILE A 85 1.06 9.06 -21.24
C ILE A 85 0.01 8.09 -21.79
N GLU A 86 0.30 6.79 -21.88
CA GLU A 86 -0.67 5.76 -22.29
C GLU A 86 -1.89 5.75 -21.39
N PHE A 87 -1.71 5.75 -20.05
CA PHE A 87 -2.82 5.86 -19.10
C PHE A 87 -3.61 7.16 -19.28
N ALA A 88 -2.94 8.29 -19.50
CA ALA A 88 -3.61 9.58 -19.73
C ALA A 88 -4.46 9.56 -21.01
N GLN A 89 -3.93 9.05 -22.11
CA GLN A 89 -4.68 8.92 -23.37
C GLN A 89 -5.88 7.98 -23.22
N GLN A 90 -5.71 6.85 -22.58
CA GLN A 90 -6.82 5.92 -22.32
C GLN A 90 -7.89 6.54 -21.41
N SER A 91 -7.49 7.34 -20.40
CA SER A 91 -8.45 8.05 -19.56
C SER A 91 -9.30 9.04 -20.37
N HIS A 92 -8.70 9.70 -21.36
CA HIS A 92 -9.41 10.61 -22.26
C HIS A 92 -10.45 9.89 -23.12
N GLU A 93 -10.07 8.76 -23.74
CA GLU A 93 -10.97 7.92 -24.51
C GLU A 93 -12.16 7.44 -23.66
N PHE A 94 -11.89 6.98 -22.44
CA PHE A 94 -12.92 6.52 -21.52
C PHE A 94 -13.84 7.65 -21.07
N LYS A 95 -13.30 8.84 -20.81
CA LYS A 95 -14.10 10.02 -20.49
C LYS A 95 -15.07 10.36 -21.64
N GLN A 96 -14.57 10.41 -22.88
CA GLN A 96 -15.38 10.70 -24.05
C GLN A 96 -16.49 9.65 -24.26
N ARG A 97 -16.15 8.37 -24.08
CA ARG A 97 -17.13 7.26 -24.17
C ARG A 97 -18.25 7.40 -23.16
N LEU A 98 -17.91 7.61 -21.88
CA LEU A 98 -18.89 7.83 -20.81
C LEU A 98 -19.74 9.08 -21.06
N GLU A 99 -19.12 10.21 -21.39
CA GLU A 99 -19.84 11.44 -21.68
C GLU A 99 -20.91 11.23 -22.77
N GLN A 100 -20.54 10.56 -23.87
CA GLN A 100 -21.48 10.27 -24.96
C GLN A 100 -22.64 9.38 -24.49
N GLN A 101 -22.36 8.30 -23.77
CA GLN A 101 -23.35 7.38 -23.25
C GLN A 101 -24.30 8.05 -22.25
N VAL A 102 -23.75 8.79 -21.29
CA VAL A 102 -24.53 9.48 -20.25
C VAL A 102 -25.40 10.59 -20.84
N ARG A 103 -24.89 11.39 -21.78
CA ARG A 103 -25.68 12.43 -22.45
C ARG A 103 -26.86 11.84 -23.25
N ALA A 104 -26.63 10.70 -23.90
CA ALA A 104 -27.69 10.01 -24.64
C ALA A 104 -28.75 9.47 -23.67
N ALA A 105 -28.37 8.78 -22.60
CA ALA A 105 -29.28 8.26 -21.59
C ALA A 105 -30.06 9.37 -20.87
N ALA A 106 -29.37 10.43 -20.42
CA ALA A 106 -30.00 11.60 -19.80
C ALA A 106 -31.08 12.24 -20.67
N THR A 107 -30.81 12.37 -21.98
CA THR A 107 -31.79 12.90 -22.93
C THR A 107 -33.04 12.02 -23.02
N LEU A 108 -32.86 10.69 -23.00
CA LEU A 108 -33.98 9.73 -23.09
C LEU A 108 -34.91 9.78 -21.87
N ILE A 109 -34.34 9.97 -20.68
CA ILE A 109 -35.09 9.98 -19.41
C ILE A 109 -35.47 11.40 -18.93
N GLY A 110 -35.05 12.46 -19.66
CA GLY A 110 -35.28 13.84 -19.25
C GLY A 110 -34.48 14.26 -18.03
N PHE A 111 -33.33 13.66 -17.79
CA PHE A 111 -32.42 14.00 -16.68
C PHE A 111 -31.59 15.25 -17.05
N GLU A 112 -31.60 16.25 -16.18
CA GLU A 112 -30.80 17.46 -16.38
C GLU A 112 -29.37 17.25 -15.89
N ILE A 113 -28.39 17.35 -16.80
CA ILE A 113 -26.97 17.25 -16.47
C ILE A 113 -26.54 18.49 -15.68
N PRO A 114 -25.95 18.32 -14.48
CA PRO A 114 -25.50 19.45 -13.68
C PRO A 114 -24.34 20.19 -14.36
N ALA A 115 -23.99 21.37 -13.82
CA ALA A 115 -22.82 22.11 -14.27
C ALA A 115 -21.55 21.25 -14.18
N LEU A 116 -20.78 21.22 -15.26
CA LEU A 116 -19.56 20.41 -15.33
C LEU A 116 -18.46 21.00 -14.44
N SER A 117 -17.81 20.17 -13.67
CA SER A 117 -16.60 20.54 -12.93
C SER A 117 -15.43 20.85 -13.87
N ALA A 118 -14.39 21.51 -13.37
CA ALA A 118 -13.17 21.76 -14.15
C ALA A 118 -12.56 20.44 -14.67
N ALA A 119 -12.55 19.39 -13.84
CA ALA A 119 -12.08 18.06 -14.22
C ALA A 119 -12.95 17.43 -15.33
N ALA A 120 -14.27 17.58 -15.28
CA ALA A 120 -15.17 17.07 -16.32
C ALA A 120 -14.97 17.76 -17.67
N GLN A 121 -14.55 19.03 -17.65
CA GLN A 121 -14.23 19.84 -18.84
C GLN A 121 -12.77 19.69 -19.30
N PHE A 122 -11.94 19.00 -18.53
CA PHE A 122 -10.51 18.85 -18.80
C PHE A 122 -10.28 17.86 -19.96
N ASP A 123 -9.96 18.40 -21.13
CA ASP A 123 -9.67 17.62 -22.32
C ASP A 123 -8.19 17.50 -22.56
N LEU A 124 -7.75 16.30 -22.95
CA LEU A 124 -6.36 16.03 -23.27
C LEU A 124 -6.12 16.21 -24.78
N PRO A 125 -4.97 16.81 -25.16
CA PRO A 125 -4.56 16.91 -26.56
C PRO A 125 -4.23 15.52 -27.11
N THR A 126 -4.43 15.37 -28.43
CA THR A 126 -4.05 14.15 -29.13
C THR A 126 -2.52 14.02 -29.22
N ASP A 127 -1.81 15.14 -29.29
CA ASP A 127 -0.35 15.16 -29.27
C ASP A 127 0.15 15.08 -27.82
N SER A 128 0.80 13.97 -27.49
CA SER A 128 1.36 13.71 -26.17
C SER A 128 2.40 14.75 -25.73
N SER A 129 3.07 15.42 -26.67
CA SER A 129 4.05 16.48 -26.38
C SER A 129 3.39 17.74 -25.74
N GLU A 130 2.09 17.92 -25.93
CA GLU A 130 1.32 19.02 -25.37
C GLU A 130 0.77 18.74 -23.97
N LEU A 131 0.80 17.48 -23.50
CA LEU A 131 0.25 17.09 -22.19
C LEU A 131 0.91 17.86 -21.03
N LEU A 132 2.20 18.07 -21.07
CA LEU A 132 2.93 18.81 -20.03
C LEU A 132 2.50 20.27 -19.90
N ALA A 133 1.98 20.88 -20.98
CA ALA A 133 1.45 22.23 -20.92
C ALA A 133 0.18 22.34 -20.05
N LEU A 134 -0.50 21.22 -19.80
CA LEU A 134 -1.68 21.15 -18.95
C LEU A 134 -1.36 20.99 -17.45
N ALA A 135 -0.13 20.62 -17.11
CA ALA A 135 0.26 20.32 -15.74
C ALA A 135 -0.08 21.43 -14.71
N PRO A 136 0.08 22.73 -15.01
CA PRO A 136 -0.31 23.78 -14.06
C PRO A 136 -1.80 23.78 -13.71
N GLN A 137 -2.68 23.36 -14.64
CA GLN A 137 -4.13 23.26 -14.42
C GLN A 137 -4.51 22.00 -13.66
N ALA A 138 -3.71 20.95 -13.83
CA ALA A 138 -3.94 19.62 -13.24
C ALA A 138 -3.24 19.43 -11.90
N ALA A 139 -2.36 20.33 -11.47
CA ALA A 139 -1.55 20.19 -10.27
C ALA A 139 -2.38 19.74 -9.05
N VAL A 140 -1.92 18.73 -8.32
CA VAL A 140 -2.65 18.19 -7.16
C VAL A 140 -2.85 19.21 -6.04
N ASN A 141 -1.99 20.24 -5.97
CA ASN A 141 -2.09 21.35 -5.03
C ASN A 141 -2.72 22.63 -5.66
N ARG A 142 -3.46 22.52 -6.77
CA ARG A 142 -4.10 23.65 -7.43
C ARG A 142 -4.97 24.45 -6.46
N GLY A 143 -4.94 25.76 -6.61
CA GLY A 143 -5.61 26.68 -5.70
C GLY A 143 -4.82 27.05 -4.43
N HIS A 144 -3.58 26.55 -4.25
CA HIS A 144 -2.75 26.84 -3.08
C HIS A 144 -2.45 28.33 -2.86
N ASP A 145 -2.50 29.15 -3.91
CA ASP A 145 -2.31 30.60 -3.81
C ASP A 145 -3.56 31.36 -3.30
N SER A 146 -4.74 30.71 -3.31
CA SER A 146 -6.03 31.36 -3.05
C SER A 146 -6.84 30.70 -1.93
N GLN A 147 -6.55 29.45 -1.58
CA GLN A 147 -7.22 28.67 -0.55
C GLN A 147 -6.36 28.60 0.71
N HIS A 148 -7.02 28.38 1.85
CA HIS A 148 -6.31 28.10 3.10
C HIS A 148 -5.52 26.79 3.00
N GLU A 149 -4.33 26.72 3.61
CA GLU A 149 -3.47 25.54 3.54
C GLU A 149 -4.13 24.27 4.11
N ASP A 150 -5.03 24.40 5.08
CA ASP A 150 -5.80 23.27 5.62
C ASP A 150 -6.74 22.65 4.57
N VAL A 151 -7.33 23.48 3.71
CA VAL A 151 -8.18 23.00 2.60
C VAL A 151 -7.36 22.16 1.64
N ILE A 152 -6.20 22.67 1.24
CA ILE A 152 -5.28 21.93 0.35
C ILE A 152 -4.79 20.65 1.04
N GLY A 153 -4.42 20.73 2.31
CA GLY A 153 -3.99 19.58 3.10
C GLY A 153 -5.04 18.47 3.18
N LEU A 154 -6.30 18.81 3.44
CA LEU A 154 -7.40 17.85 3.49
C LEU A 154 -7.76 17.27 2.12
N ARG A 155 -7.72 18.07 1.04
CA ARG A 155 -7.87 17.54 -0.33
C ARG A 155 -6.80 16.49 -0.62
N LEU A 156 -5.55 16.76 -0.24
CA LEU A 156 -4.44 15.82 -0.41
C LEU A 156 -4.58 14.59 0.49
N LEU A 157 -5.07 14.75 1.72
CA LEU A 157 -5.37 13.63 2.60
C LEU A 157 -6.42 12.69 1.97
N CYS A 158 -7.53 13.23 1.47
CA CYS A 158 -8.54 12.46 0.76
C CYS A 158 -7.98 11.81 -0.50
N LEU A 159 -7.27 12.57 -1.35
CA LEU A 159 -6.70 12.07 -2.59
C LEU A 159 -5.71 10.92 -2.34
N TYR A 160 -4.82 11.08 -1.36
CA TYR A 160 -3.81 10.07 -1.05
C TYR A 160 -4.39 8.87 -0.30
N GLY A 161 -5.38 9.08 0.56
CA GLY A 161 -6.15 7.99 1.14
C GLY A 161 -6.85 7.15 0.07
N LEU A 162 -7.57 7.80 -0.84
CA LEU A 162 -8.24 7.12 -1.94
C LEU A 162 -7.26 6.39 -2.88
N LYS A 163 -6.06 6.97 -3.11
CA LYS A 163 -4.99 6.33 -3.89
C LYS A 163 -4.50 5.03 -3.23
N GLY A 164 -4.39 5.01 -1.91
CA GLY A 164 -4.07 3.79 -1.15
C GLY A 164 -5.16 2.72 -1.28
N ALA A 165 -6.44 3.11 -1.17
CA ALA A 165 -7.57 2.20 -1.37
C ALA A 165 -7.60 1.64 -2.81
N ALA A 166 -7.33 2.48 -3.82
CA ALA A 166 -7.27 2.05 -5.22
C ALA A 166 -6.20 0.99 -5.47
N ALA A 167 -5.08 1.03 -4.75
CA ALA A 167 -4.05 -0.02 -4.82
C ALA A 167 -4.60 -1.36 -4.34
N TYR A 168 -5.31 -1.39 -3.22
CA TYR A 168 -5.94 -2.62 -2.71
C TYR A 168 -7.10 -3.08 -3.59
N MET A 169 -7.88 -2.16 -4.20
CA MET A 169 -8.90 -2.50 -5.18
C MET A 169 -8.30 -3.25 -6.38
N GLU A 170 -7.16 -2.79 -6.90
CA GLU A 170 -6.49 -3.46 -8.02
C GLU A 170 -5.95 -4.84 -7.61
N HIS A 171 -5.35 -4.99 -6.43
CA HIS A 171 -4.91 -6.30 -5.94
C HIS A 171 -6.09 -7.27 -5.77
N ALA A 172 -7.24 -6.82 -5.25
CA ALA A 172 -8.45 -7.63 -5.13
C ALA A 172 -9.01 -8.01 -6.52
N ARG A 173 -9.02 -7.06 -7.47
CA ARG A 173 -9.48 -7.29 -8.85
C ARG A 173 -8.66 -8.37 -9.56
N VAL A 174 -7.33 -8.36 -9.40
CA VAL A 174 -6.43 -9.39 -9.97
C VAL A 174 -6.80 -10.79 -9.46
N LEU A 175 -7.33 -10.89 -8.24
CA LEU A 175 -7.83 -12.12 -7.63
C LEU A 175 -9.33 -12.37 -7.91
N GLY A 176 -9.91 -11.66 -8.88
CA GLY A 176 -11.30 -11.83 -9.30
C GLY A 176 -12.33 -11.27 -8.32
N GLN A 177 -11.93 -10.45 -7.37
CA GLN A 177 -12.83 -9.81 -6.40
C GLN A 177 -13.11 -8.36 -6.81
N THR A 178 -14.37 -8.06 -7.07
CA THR A 178 -14.87 -6.71 -7.40
C THR A 178 -16.22 -6.46 -6.74
N ASP A 179 -16.55 -5.20 -6.47
CA ASP A 179 -17.83 -4.78 -5.92
C ASP A 179 -18.27 -3.46 -6.55
N ASN A 180 -19.45 -3.48 -7.20
CA ASN A 180 -20.03 -2.31 -7.87
C ASN A 180 -20.35 -1.16 -6.90
N ALA A 181 -20.64 -1.45 -5.63
CA ALA A 181 -20.88 -0.40 -4.63
C ALA A 181 -19.57 0.30 -4.26
N ILE A 182 -18.46 -0.44 -4.16
CA ILE A 182 -17.14 0.14 -3.93
C ILE A 182 -16.71 0.99 -5.14
N PHE A 183 -16.92 0.52 -6.37
CA PHE A 183 -16.64 1.34 -7.56
C PHE A 183 -17.49 2.61 -7.62
N ALA A 184 -18.77 2.52 -7.24
CA ALA A 184 -19.64 3.70 -7.17
C ALA A 184 -19.11 4.72 -6.16
N GLU A 185 -18.74 4.28 -4.96
CA GLU A 185 -18.19 5.11 -3.90
C GLU A 185 -16.83 5.73 -4.32
N TYR A 186 -15.96 4.97 -4.98
CA TYR A 186 -14.71 5.47 -5.55
C TYR A 186 -14.95 6.61 -6.55
N HIS A 187 -15.86 6.43 -7.51
CA HIS A 187 -16.17 7.45 -8.50
C HIS A 187 -16.87 8.67 -7.90
N GLU A 188 -17.72 8.49 -6.90
CA GLU A 188 -18.34 9.60 -6.17
C GLU A 188 -17.28 10.47 -5.50
N ILE A 189 -16.35 9.87 -4.76
CA ILE A 189 -15.28 10.58 -4.06
C ILE A 189 -14.32 11.28 -5.05
N MET A 190 -13.91 10.59 -6.13
CA MET A 190 -13.06 11.18 -7.16
C MET A 190 -13.73 12.35 -7.87
N ALA A 191 -15.02 12.22 -8.20
CA ALA A 191 -15.81 13.30 -8.79
C ALA A 191 -15.92 14.51 -7.85
N PHE A 192 -16.18 14.26 -6.57
CA PHE A 192 -16.19 15.30 -5.53
C PHE A 192 -14.85 16.04 -5.45
N LEU A 193 -13.74 15.32 -5.37
CA LEU A 193 -12.40 15.93 -5.35
C LEU A 193 -12.10 16.73 -6.63
N GLY A 194 -12.67 16.31 -7.78
CA GLY A 194 -12.58 17.03 -9.06
C GLY A 194 -13.35 18.37 -9.10
N THR A 195 -14.16 18.68 -8.09
CA THR A 195 -14.82 20.00 -7.94
C THR A 195 -13.99 21.01 -7.16
N ASP A 196 -12.80 20.64 -6.70
CA ASP A 196 -11.95 21.46 -5.82
C ASP A 196 -12.65 21.95 -4.54
N PRO A 197 -13.23 21.02 -3.74
CA PRO A 197 -14.04 21.36 -2.57
C PRO A 197 -13.23 22.17 -1.55
N SER A 198 -13.91 23.11 -0.86
CA SER A 198 -13.29 23.99 0.14
C SER A 198 -13.92 23.92 1.53
N ASP A 199 -14.96 23.16 1.71
CA ASP A 199 -15.58 22.93 3.01
C ASP A 199 -14.77 21.92 3.81
N LEU A 200 -14.16 22.37 4.91
CA LEU A 200 -13.30 21.54 5.77
C LEU A 200 -14.06 20.37 6.38
N LYS A 201 -15.34 20.57 6.75
CA LYS A 201 -16.15 19.49 7.34
C LYS A 201 -16.44 18.41 6.30
N GLN A 202 -16.85 18.79 5.09
CA GLN A 202 -17.09 17.82 4.01
C GLN A 202 -15.81 17.03 3.69
N LEU A 203 -14.65 17.69 3.66
CA LEU A 203 -13.38 17.02 3.41
C LEU A 203 -13.00 16.04 4.53
N LEU A 204 -13.23 16.41 5.80
CA LEU A 204 -13.03 15.49 6.93
C LEU A 204 -14.00 14.31 6.86
N ASP A 205 -15.28 14.55 6.63
CA ASP A 205 -16.27 13.49 6.48
C ASP A 205 -15.91 12.55 5.32
N THR A 206 -15.43 13.09 4.19
CA THR A 206 -14.95 12.31 3.04
C THR A 206 -13.71 11.48 3.39
N SER A 207 -12.79 12.00 4.20
CA SER A 207 -11.63 11.22 4.63
C SER A 207 -12.03 10.01 5.49
N MET A 208 -13.05 10.15 6.35
CA MET A 208 -13.62 9.02 7.12
C MET A 208 -14.37 8.05 6.22
N GLN A 209 -15.11 8.54 5.23
CA GLN A 209 -15.77 7.70 4.22
C GLN A 209 -14.73 6.84 3.46
N ILE A 210 -13.62 7.42 3.04
CA ILE A 210 -12.51 6.68 2.40
C ILE A 210 -12.00 5.58 3.34
N GLY A 211 -11.86 5.85 4.64
CA GLY A 211 -11.46 4.86 5.62
C GLY A 211 -12.43 3.67 5.72
N LEU A 212 -13.74 3.93 5.77
CA LEU A 212 -14.78 2.89 5.79
C LEU A 212 -14.85 2.11 4.48
N MET A 213 -14.71 2.79 3.34
CA MET A 213 -14.62 2.14 2.03
C MET A 213 -13.41 1.20 1.99
N ASN A 214 -12.24 1.66 2.44
CA ASN A 214 -11.03 0.84 2.47
C ASN A 214 -11.14 -0.39 3.38
N TYR A 215 -11.88 -0.30 4.49
CA TYR A 215 -12.16 -1.48 5.31
C TYR A 215 -12.84 -2.59 4.50
N LYS A 216 -13.86 -2.24 3.68
CA LYS A 216 -14.53 -3.19 2.79
C LYS A 216 -13.60 -3.69 1.67
N VAL A 217 -12.72 -2.81 1.16
CA VAL A 217 -11.73 -3.19 0.14
C VAL A 217 -10.73 -4.19 0.70
N MET A 218 -10.23 -3.99 1.91
CA MET A 218 -9.32 -4.95 2.57
C MET A 218 -10.02 -6.29 2.87
N GLU A 219 -11.31 -6.28 3.26
CA GLU A 219 -12.12 -7.49 3.42
C GLU A 219 -12.23 -8.25 2.10
N MET A 220 -12.50 -7.53 1.00
CA MET A 220 -12.59 -8.11 -0.34
C MET A 220 -11.24 -8.70 -0.80
N LEU A 221 -10.13 -8.04 -0.48
CA LEU A 221 -8.79 -8.53 -0.79
C LEU A 221 -8.42 -9.76 0.05
N ASP A 222 -8.65 -9.75 1.38
CA ASP A 222 -8.48 -10.92 2.26
C ASP A 222 -9.27 -12.14 1.74
N LYS A 223 -10.52 -11.90 1.28
CA LYS A 223 -11.33 -12.93 0.67
C LYS A 223 -10.69 -13.47 -0.62
N GLY A 224 -10.22 -12.61 -1.50
CA GLY A 224 -9.57 -13.01 -2.75
C GLY A 224 -8.30 -13.83 -2.52
N GLU A 225 -7.46 -13.40 -1.59
CA GLU A 225 -6.23 -14.11 -1.22
C GLU A 225 -6.52 -15.47 -0.58
N THR A 226 -7.45 -15.52 0.38
CA THR A 226 -7.75 -16.76 1.11
C THR A 226 -8.56 -17.76 0.29
N ASP A 227 -9.47 -17.30 -0.59
CA ASP A 227 -10.19 -18.17 -1.53
C ASP A 227 -9.24 -18.78 -2.59
N THR A 228 -8.21 -18.02 -3.01
CA THR A 228 -7.29 -18.46 -4.07
C THR A 228 -6.14 -19.30 -3.52
N PHE A 229 -5.52 -18.87 -2.42
CA PHE A 229 -4.27 -19.46 -1.92
C PHE A 229 -4.44 -20.23 -0.59
N GLY A 230 -5.67 -20.28 -0.04
CA GLY A 230 -5.96 -20.84 1.27
C GLY A 230 -5.63 -19.88 2.41
N HIS A 231 -6.13 -20.17 3.61
CA HIS A 231 -5.82 -19.35 4.79
C HIS A 231 -4.35 -19.47 5.18
N PRO A 232 -3.64 -18.34 5.42
CA PRO A 232 -2.27 -18.38 5.91
C PRO A 232 -2.15 -19.19 7.20
N GLN A 233 -1.10 -19.99 7.28
CA GLN A 233 -0.78 -20.83 8.42
C GLN A 233 0.62 -20.51 8.95
N PRO A 234 0.86 -20.59 10.26
CA PRO A 234 2.19 -20.41 10.83
C PRO A 234 3.22 -21.30 10.15
N THR A 235 4.16 -20.67 9.46
CA THR A 235 5.14 -21.34 8.59
C THR A 235 6.53 -20.78 8.85
N THR A 236 7.53 -21.66 8.94
CA THR A 236 8.92 -21.25 9.04
C THR A 236 9.51 -20.98 7.67
N VAL A 237 10.19 -19.85 7.54
CA VAL A 237 10.80 -19.37 6.29
C VAL A 237 12.29 -19.19 6.49
N ASN A 238 13.09 -19.75 5.57
CA ASN A 238 14.53 -19.52 5.56
C ASN A 238 14.84 -18.11 4.98
N VAL A 239 15.65 -17.33 5.70
CA VAL A 239 16.10 -16.00 5.25
C VAL A 239 17.56 -16.00 4.79
N LYS A 240 18.07 -17.18 4.40
CA LYS A 240 19.39 -17.41 3.85
C LYS A 240 19.29 -18.08 2.47
N THR A 241 20.36 -17.97 1.70
CA THR A 241 20.36 -18.39 0.31
C THR A 241 20.78 -19.86 0.14
N LYS A 242 20.25 -20.49 -0.92
CA LYS A 242 20.59 -21.85 -1.36
C LYS A 242 21.28 -21.76 -2.73
N ARG A 243 22.24 -22.65 -2.97
CA ARG A 243 22.95 -22.76 -4.22
C ARG A 243 21.99 -23.00 -5.40
N GLY A 244 22.23 -22.36 -6.52
CA GLY A 244 21.51 -22.57 -7.80
C GLY A 244 21.05 -21.28 -8.44
N HIS A 245 20.49 -21.44 -9.64
CA HIS A 245 19.83 -20.32 -10.34
C HIS A 245 18.66 -19.80 -9.52
N CYS A 246 18.36 -18.51 -9.63
CA CYS A 246 17.38 -17.92 -8.75
C CYS A 246 16.59 -16.78 -9.41
N ILE A 247 15.35 -16.61 -8.94
CA ILE A 247 14.46 -15.50 -9.25
C ILE A 247 14.06 -14.84 -7.93
N LEU A 248 14.08 -13.50 -7.89
CA LEU A 248 13.58 -12.69 -6.80
C LEU A 248 12.25 -12.06 -7.19
N VAL A 249 11.22 -12.24 -6.39
CA VAL A 249 9.90 -11.65 -6.60
C VAL A 249 9.60 -10.67 -5.46
N SER A 250 9.38 -9.40 -5.83
CA SER A 250 9.12 -8.31 -4.89
C SER A 250 7.84 -7.57 -5.29
N GLY A 251 7.24 -6.88 -4.33
CA GLY A 251 5.93 -6.24 -4.47
C GLY A 251 4.88 -6.95 -3.62
N HIS A 252 3.61 -6.94 -4.07
CA HIS A 252 2.49 -7.44 -3.27
C HIS A 252 1.65 -8.53 -3.97
N ASP A 253 1.78 -8.65 -5.30
CA ASP A 253 0.88 -9.46 -6.12
C ASP A 253 1.21 -10.96 -6.02
N LEU A 254 0.37 -11.69 -5.28
CA LEU A 254 0.52 -13.14 -5.06
C LEU A 254 0.19 -13.96 -6.32
N HIS A 255 -0.65 -13.44 -7.23
CA HIS A 255 -0.96 -14.08 -8.50
C HIS A 255 0.30 -14.21 -9.39
N ASP A 256 1.06 -13.12 -9.53
CA ASP A 256 2.32 -13.14 -10.28
C ASP A 256 3.32 -14.13 -9.68
N LEU A 257 3.42 -14.19 -8.34
CA LEU A 257 4.28 -15.18 -7.68
C LEU A 257 3.83 -16.62 -8.00
N GLU A 258 2.52 -16.90 -7.93
CA GLU A 258 1.99 -18.22 -8.30
C GLU A 258 2.36 -18.60 -9.72
N LYS A 259 2.17 -17.70 -10.70
CA LYS A 259 2.51 -17.97 -12.11
C LYS A 259 4.00 -18.24 -12.31
N ILE A 260 4.86 -17.51 -11.59
CA ILE A 260 6.31 -17.75 -11.60
C ILE A 260 6.61 -19.14 -11.01
N LEU A 261 6.02 -19.49 -9.88
CA LEU A 261 6.21 -20.80 -9.25
C LEU A 261 5.74 -21.94 -10.17
N GLN A 262 4.58 -21.83 -10.78
CA GLN A 262 4.06 -22.81 -11.74
C GLN A 262 5.02 -23.01 -12.92
N GLN A 263 5.53 -21.92 -13.50
CA GLN A 263 6.38 -21.98 -14.70
C GLN A 263 7.84 -22.36 -14.42
N THR A 264 8.30 -22.23 -13.18
CA THR A 264 9.66 -22.60 -12.77
C THR A 264 9.75 -24.01 -12.17
N GLU A 265 8.62 -24.69 -11.98
CA GLU A 265 8.60 -26.03 -11.42
C GLU A 265 9.44 -27.02 -12.26
N GLY A 266 10.34 -27.74 -11.60
CA GLY A 266 11.25 -28.70 -12.24
C GLY A 266 12.38 -28.11 -13.07
N LYS A 267 12.54 -26.77 -13.13
CA LYS A 267 13.58 -26.11 -13.92
C LYS A 267 14.90 -25.87 -13.17
N GLY A 268 15.00 -26.27 -11.90
CA GLY A 268 16.22 -26.10 -11.10
C GLY A 268 16.47 -24.64 -10.70
N ILE A 269 15.41 -23.84 -10.60
CA ILE A 269 15.45 -22.43 -10.20
C ILE A 269 14.85 -22.29 -8.80
N ASN A 270 15.57 -21.64 -7.89
CA ASN A 270 15.07 -21.24 -6.57
C ASN A 270 14.34 -19.90 -6.67
N VAL A 271 13.10 -19.83 -6.21
CA VAL A 271 12.33 -18.59 -6.15
C VAL A 271 12.41 -18.02 -4.74
N TYR A 272 12.76 -16.76 -4.63
CA TYR A 272 12.83 -16.01 -3.38
C TYR A 272 11.81 -14.88 -3.38
N THR A 273 11.20 -14.65 -2.22
CA THR A 273 10.40 -13.45 -1.96
C THR A 273 11.26 -12.32 -1.42
N ASN A 274 10.79 -11.07 -1.56
CA ASN A 274 11.40 -9.89 -0.97
C ASN A 274 10.32 -8.91 -0.49
N GLY A 275 10.60 -8.19 0.58
CA GLY A 275 9.71 -7.14 1.07
C GLY A 275 8.31 -7.66 1.41
N GLU A 276 7.27 -7.01 0.91
CA GLU A 276 5.87 -7.37 1.16
C GLU A 276 5.44 -8.73 0.55
N MET A 277 6.31 -9.38 -0.23
CA MET A 277 6.06 -10.73 -0.72
C MET A 277 6.37 -11.83 0.32
N LEU A 278 7.05 -11.51 1.43
CA LEU A 278 7.39 -12.47 2.50
C LEU A 278 6.17 -13.26 3.02
N PRO A 279 5.00 -12.65 3.29
CA PRO A 279 3.83 -13.37 3.79
C PRO A 279 3.30 -14.48 2.88
N ALA A 280 3.66 -14.48 1.59
CA ALA A 280 3.29 -15.52 0.63
C ALA A 280 3.63 -16.92 1.10
N HIS A 281 4.70 -17.09 1.90
CA HIS A 281 5.10 -18.38 2.47
C HIS A 281 4.09 -18.95 3.45
N GLY A 282 3.20 -18.16 4.02
CA GLY A 282 2.13 -18.62 4.91
C GLY A 282 0.95 -19.26 4.17
N TYR A 283 0.78 -18.98 2.87
CA TYR A 283 -0.35 -19.48 2.09
C TYR A 283 -0.10 -20.91 1.59
N PRO A 284 -0.96 -21.89 1.92
CA PRO A 284 -0.74 -23.30 1.58
C PRO A 284 -0.52 -23.56 0.09
N GLU A 285 -1.31 -22.88 -0.79
CA GLU A 285 -1.23 -23.08 -2.23
C GLU A 285 0.05 -22.50 -2.86
N LEU A 286 0.72 -21.57 -2.19
CA LEU A 286 2.03 -21.06 -2.60
C LEU A 286 3.17 -21.85 -1.94
N ASN A 287 3.03 -22.18 -0.67
CA ASN A 287 4.06 -22.92 0.09
C ASN A 287 4.22 -24.39 -0.34
N LYS A 288 3.26 -24.94 -1.10
CA LYS A 288 3.37 -26.29 -1.65
C LYS A 288 4.51 -26.49 -2.65
N TYR A 289 5.04 -25.39 -3.23
CA TYR A 289 6.15 -25.44 -4.18
C TYR A 289 7.49 -25.54 -3.47
N PRO A 290 8.23 -26.69 -3.56
CA PRO A 290 9.46 -26.89 -2.80
C PRO A 290 10.62 -25.98 -3.23
N HIS A 291 10.53 -25.35 -4.40
CA HIS A 291 11.50 -24.38 -4.90
C HIS A 291 11.17 -22.94 -4.54
N LEU A 292 10.09 -22.68 -3.79
CA LEU A 292 9.91 -21.43 -3.04
C LEU A 292 10.88 -21.46 -1.86
N ALA A 293 12.11 -20.99 -2.12
CA ALA A 293 13.29 -21.33 -1.31
C ALA A 293 13.42 -20.56 -0.01
N GLY A 294 12.81 -19.36 0.06
CA GLY A 294 12.87 -18.50 1.23
C GLY A 294 12.69 -17.02 0.90
N ASN A 295 13.03 -16.16 1.84
CA ASN A 295 12.98 -14.71 1.66
C ASN A 295 14.41 -14.15 1.59
N TYR A 296 14.68 -13.32 0.59
CA TYR A 296 15.97 -12.64 0.41
C TYR A 296 15.83 -11.16 0.70
N GLY A 297 16.78 -10.63 1.48
CA GLY A 297 16.86 -9.21 1.78
C GLY A 297 15.90 -8.76 2.89
N SER A 298 15.41 -7.54 2.76
CA SER A 298 14.63 -6.84 3.77
C SER A 298 13.57 -5.93 3.13
N ALA A 299 13.32 -4.74 3.72
CA ALA A 299 12.36 -3.78 3.20
C ALA A 299 12.92 -2.94 2.04
N TRP A 300 12.04 -2.22 1.36
CA TRP A 300 12.26 -1.51 0.11
C TRP A 300 13.45 -0.54 0.09
N GLN A 301 13.79 0.11 1.20
CA GLN A 301 14.89 1.08 1.28
C GLN A 301 16.27 0.45 1.04
N ASN A 302 16.40 -0.87 1.24
CA ASN A 302 17.65 -1.59 1.01
C ASN A 302 17.76 -2.20 -0.40
N GLN A 303 16.73 -2.04 -1.23
CA GLN A 303 16.57 -2.67 -2.54
C GLN A 303 17.79 -2.50 -3.44
N GLN A 304 18.30 -1.28 -3.58
CA GLN A 304 19.41 -0.99 -4.48
C GLN A 304 20.67 -1.81 -4.16
N LYS A 305 20.96 -2.02 -2.87
CA LYS A 305 22.08 -2.84 -2.41
C LYS A 305 21.77 -4.34 -2.51
N GLU A 306 20.59 -4.73 -2.08
CA GLU A 306 20.19 -6.14 -2.02
C GLU A 306 20.01 -6.72 -3.42
N PHE A 307 19.33 -5.99 -4.32
CA PHE A 307 19.10 -6.44 -5.70
C PHE A 307 20.40 -6.44 -6.53
N ALA A 308 21.31 -5.49 -6.29
CA ALA A 308 22.64 -5.51 -6.90
C ALA A 308 23.41 -6.80 -6.60
N ASN A 309 23.27 -7.33 -5.38
CA ASN A 309 23.95 -8.53 -4.92
C ASN A 309 23.19 -9.84 -5.21
N PHE A 310 21.95 -9.76 -5.70
CA PHE A 310 21.17 -10.94 -6.05
C PHE A 310 21.60 -11.46 -7.43
N PRO A 311 22.10 -12.72 -7.56
CA PRO A 311 22.72 -13.20 -8.79
C PRO A 311 21.72 -13.89 -9.74
N GLY A 312 20.52 -13.35 -9.89
CA GLY A 312 19.42 -13.92 -10.68
C GLY A 312 18.52 -12.86 -11.29
N ALA A 313 17.42 -13.28 -11.90
CA ALA A 313 16.39 -12.38 -12.42
C ALA A 313 15.54 -11.81 -11.28
N ILE A 314 15.01 -10.61 -11.48
CA ILE A 314 14.23 -9.87 -10.48
C ILE A 314 12.91 -9.44 -11.11
N VAL A 315 11.79 -9.66 -10.40
CA VAL A 315 10.45 -9.25 -10.83
C VAL A 315 9.85 -8.31 -9.79
N MET A 316 9.45 -7.11 -10.25
CA MET A 316 8.69 -6.14 -9.46
C MET A 316 7.22 -6.21 -9.88
N THR A 317 6.38 -6.73 -9.01
CA THR A 317 4.93 -6.91 -9.25
C THR A 317 4.13 -5.65 -8.90
N SER A 318 4.57 -4.89 -7.90
CA SER A 318 3.97 -3.62 -7.47
C SER A 318 5.02 -2.72 -6.79
N ASN A 319 4.61 -1.71 -6.01
CA ASN A 319 5.54 -0.86 -5.26
C ASN A 319 6.23 -1.66 -4.11
N CYS A 320 7.38 -1.24 -3.61
CA CYS A 320 8.07 0.01 -3.97
C CYS A 320 9.23 -0.31 -4.91
N LEU A 321 9.31 0.38 -6.05
CA LEU A 321 10.48 0.33 -6.93
C LEU A 321 11.42 1.50 -6.61
N LEU A 322 12.72 1.24 -6.54
CA LEU A 322 13.78 2.25 -6.51
C LEU A 322 14.55 2.26 -7.82
N ASN A 323 15.30 3.36 -8.04
CA ASN A 323 16.13 3.50 -9.25
C ASN A 323 17.11 2.31 -9.42
N PRO A 324 16.90 1.45 -10.41
CA PRO A 324 17.72 0.25 -10.61
C PRO A 324 19.13 0.55 -11.15
N ASP A 325 19.34 1.72 -11.76
CA ASP A 325 20.64 2.11 -12.32
C ASP A 325 21.67 2.34 -11.22
N VAL A 326 21.24 2.77 -10.04
CA VAL A 326 22.12 2.95 -8.87
C VAL A 326 22.75 1.63 -8.43
N GLY A 327 21.98 0.51 -8.49
CA GLY A 327 22.45 -0.83 -8.14
C GLY A 327 22.97 -1.63 -9.34
N SER A 328 22.89 -1.09 -10.56
CA SER A 328 23.29 -1.76 -11.80
C SER A 328 22.63 -3.13 -12.01
N TYR A 329 21.31 -3.23 -11.76
CA TYR A 329 20.52 -4.46 -11.95
C TYR A 329 19.36 -4.29 -12.95
N ALA A 330 19.30 -3.16 -13.66
CA ALA A 330 18.23 -2.86 -14.63
C ALA A 330 18.12 -3.88 -15.77
N ASP A 331 19.23 -4.48 -16.17
CA ASP A 331 19.33 -5.47 -17.26
C ASP A 331 18.72 -6.84 -16.91
N ARG A 332 18.46 -7.11 -15.65
CA ARG A 332 17.84 -8.34 -15.14
C ARG A 332 16.61 -8.10 -14.27
N LEU A 333 16.11 -6.86 -14.30
CA LEU A 333 14.87 -6.44 -13.70
C LEU A 333 13.73 -6.50 -14.72
N PHE A 334 12.59 -7.00 -14.27
CA PHE A 334 11.33 -7.02 -15.02
C PHE A 334 10.25 -6.35 -14.20
N THR A 335 9.43 -5.51 -14.83
CA THR A 335 8.29 -4.85 -14.21
C THR A 335 6.98 -5.45 -14.69
N ARG A 336 5.95 -5.36 -13.86
CA ARG A 336 4.61 -5.91 -14.09
C ARG A 336 3.53 -4.86 -13.87
N SER A 337 2.38 -5.07 -14.48
CA SER A 337 1.15 -4.31 -14.22
C SER A 337 1.38 -2.80 -14.29
N ILE A 338 1.19 -2.11 -13.15
CA ILE A 338 1.32 -0.65 -13.05
C ILE A 338 2.77 -0.17 -12.84
N VAL A 339 3.71 -1.07 -12.59
CA VAL A 339 5.10 -0.70 -12.32
C VAL A 339 5.81 -0.36 -13.63
N GLY A 340 6.62 0.70 -13.62
CA GLY A 340 7.38 1.10 -14.79
C GLY A 340 8.68 1.83 -14.45
N TRP A 341 9.73 1.52 -15.22
CA TRP A 341 10.99 2.25 -15.22
C TRP A 341 11.50 2.38 -16.64
N PRO A 342 11.97 3.56 -17.11
CA PRO A 342 12.46 3.74 -18.48
C PRO A 342 13.56 2.74 -18.82
N GLY A 343 13.39 2.02 -19.93
CA GLY A 343 14.37 1.05 -20.42
C GLY A 343 14.41 -0.30 -19.71
N VAL A 344 13.62 -0.52 -18.67
CA VAL A 344 13.44 -1.82 -18.02
C VAL A 344 12.38 -2.64 -18.75
N ALA A 345 12.63 -3.94 -18.93
CA ALA A 345 11.68 -4.85 -19.56
C ALA A 345 10.36 -4.90 -18.79
N HIS A 346 9.26 -4.66 -19.48
CA HIS A 346 7.91 -4.77 -18.92
C HIS A 346 7.23 -6.02 -19.48
N LEU A 347 6.58 -6.79 -18.59
CA LEU A 347 5.90 -8.03 -18.97
C LEU A 347 4.39 -7.82 -18.97
N GLU A 348 3.77 -8.17 -20.09
CA GLU A 348 2.34 -8.26 -20.27
C GLU A 348 1.85 -9.71 -20.14
N GLY A 349 0.63 -9.90 -19.65
CA GLY A 349 0.04 -11.24 -19.48
C GLY A 349 0.82 -12.14 -18.50
N ASP A 350 0.57 -13.44 -18.54
CA ASP A 350 1.08 -14.41 -17.58
C ASP A 350 2.29 -15.22 -18.08
N ASP A 351 2.98 -14.77 -19.11
CA ASP A 351 4.19 -15.44 -19.62
C ASP A 351 5.46 -14.89 -18.97
N PHE A 352 6.12 -15.72 -18.16
CA PHE A 352 7.37 -15.40 -17.49
C PHE A 352 8.60 -16.05 -18.14
N SER A 353 8.50 -16.51 -19.39
CA SER A 353 9.61 -17.16 -20.09
C SER A 353 10.87 -16.29 -20.14
N ALA A 354 10.73 -14.99 -20.39
CA ALA A 354 11.87 -14.07 -20.41
C ALA A 354 12.59 -13.96 -19.05
N VAL A 355 11.84 -14.03 -17.93
CA VAL A 355 12.41 -14.06 -16.57
C VAL A 355 13.17 -15.35 -16.32
N ILE A 356 12.61 -16.48 -16.75
CA ILE A 356 13.21 -17.81 -16.62
C ILE A 356 14.50 -17.88 -17.41
N ASP A 357 14.49 -17.44 -18.66
CA ASP A 357 15.68 -17.43 -19.53
C ASP A 357 16.77 -16.50 -18.94
N CYS A 358 16.39 -15.34 -18.43
CA CYS A 358 17.31 -14.45 -17.74
C CYS A 358 17.92 -15.13 -16.50
N ALA A 359 17.11 -15.76 -15.66
CA ALA A 359 17.58 -16.45 -14.45
C ALA A 359 18.56 -17.59 -14.78
N LEU A 360 18.29 -18.38 -15.82
CA LEU A 360 19.16 -19.47 -16.26
C LEU A 360 20.46 -18.95 -16.89
N ALA A 361 20.48 -17.74 -17.45
CA ALA A 361 21.67 -17.10 -17.97
C ALA A 361 22.57 -16.50 -16.88
N GLN A 362 22.05 -16.25 -15.68
CA GLN A 362 22.81 -15.75 -14.52
C GLN A 362 23.52 -16.90 -13.79
N GLU A 363 24.60 -16.56 -13.05
CA GLU A 363 25.38 -17.57 -12.32
C GLU A 363 24.65 -18.25 -11.17
N GLY A 364 23.65 -17.60 -10.59
CA GLY A 364 22.99 -18.05 -9.36
C GLY A 364 23.88 -18.01 -8.13
N PHE A 365 23.36 -18.44 -6.99
CA PHE A 365 24.15 -18.58 -5.76
C PHE A 365 25.10 -19.78 -5.85
N LYS A 366 26.37 -19.59 -5.41
CA LYS A 366 27.44 -20.60 -5.57
C LYS A 366 27.49 -21.63 -4.45
N HIS A 367 26.93 -21.32 -3.29
CA HIS A 367 26.91 -22.21 -2.10
C HIS A 367 25.68 -21.94 -1.25
N ASP A 368 25.35 -22.89 -0.40
CA ASP A 368 24.32 -22.75 0.61
C ASP A 368 24.88 -21.96 1.79
N GLU A 369 24.09 -21.01 2.32
CA GLU A 369 24.36 -20.38 3.60
C GLU A 369 23.79 -21.21 4.75
N ILE A 370 24.29 -20.97 5.98
CA ILE A 370 23.72 -21.59 7.19
C ILE A 370 22.29 -21.06 7.36
N GLU A 371 21.33 -21.95 7.45
CA GLU A 371 19.91 -21.58 7.56
C GLU A 371 19.63 -20.70 8.78
N GLN A 372 18.80 -19.70 8.58
CA GLN A 372 18.20 -18.88 9.63
C GLN A 372 16.71 -18.81 9.36
N MET A 373 15.93 -19.29 10.33
CA MET A 373 14.48 -19.39 10.19
C MET A 373 13.77 -18.26 10.91
N ILE A 374 12.71 -17.75 10.30
CA ILE A 374 11.71 -16.88 10.92
C ILE A 374 10.33 -17.51 10.74
N THR A 375 9.33 -17.06 11.49
CA THR A 375 7.95 -17.56 11.38
C THR A 375 7.03 -16.46 10.86
N VAL A 376 6.20 -16.79 9.86
CA VAL A 376 5.18 -15.94 9.26
C VAL A 376 3.83 -16.67 9.23
N GLY A 377 2.77 -16.04 8.73
CA GLY A 377 1.51 -16.72 8.43
C GLY A 377 0.49 -16.71 9.56
N PHE A 378 0.61 -15.79 10.52
CA PHE A 378 -0.41 -15.55 11.54
C PHE A 378 -1.55 -14.66 10.98
N GLY A 379 -2.12 -15.07 9.83
CA GLY A 379 -3.29 -14.41 9.24
C GLY A 379 -4.56 -14.60 10.08
N ARG A 380 -5.66 -13.97 9.62
CA ARG A 380 -6.93 -13.90 10.35
C ARG A 380 -7.38 -15.25 10.94
N ASN A 381 -7.39 -16.31 10.15
CA ASN A 381 -7.87 -17.61 10.61
C ASN A 381 -6.97 -18.20 11.71
N ALA A 382 -5.65 -18.17 11.54
CA ALA A 382 -4.69 -18.65 12.54
C ALA A 382 -4.77 -17.84 13.84
N LEU A 383 -4.95 -16.52 13.77
CA LEU A 383 -5.15 -15.66 14.95
C LEU A 383 -6.45 -16.00 15.68
N MET A 384 -7.55 -16.22 14.96
CA MET A 384 -8.84 -16.56 15.54
C MET A 384 -8.83 -17.96 16.18
N GLU A 385 -8.13 -18.93 15.58
CA GLU A 385 -7.92 -20.26 16.17
C GLU A 385 -7.06 -20.21 17.45
N ALA A 386 -6.07 -19.32 17.50
CA ALA A 386 -5.23 -19.12 18.68
C ALA A 386 -5.91 -18.29 19.78
N ALA A 387 -6.93 -17.50 19.46
CA ALA A 387 -7.55 -16.54 20.38
C ALA A 387 -8.00 -17.15 21.71
N PRO A 388 -8.65 -18.35 21.79
CA PRO A 388 -9.03 -18.96 23.08
C PRO A 388 -7.83 -19.21 24.00
N ALA A 389 -6.71 -19.70 23.47
CA ALA A 389 -5.49 -19.94 24.25
C ALA A 389 -4.85 -18.61 24.72
N VAL A 390 -4.87 -17.59 23.86
CA VAL A 390 -4.39 -16.24 24.20
C VAL A 390 -5.23 -15.64 25.32
N VAL A 391 -6.57 -15.73 25.24
CA VAL A 391 -7.49 -15.25 26.27
C VAL A 391 -7.25 -15.94 27.62
N GLU A 392 -6.97 -17.24 27.63
CA GLU A 392 -6.63 -17.98 28.85
C GLU A 392 -5.35 -17.39 29.48
N GLN A 393 -4.29 -17.17 28.68
CA GLN A 393 -3.04 -16.59 29.18
C GLN A 393 -3.21 -15.14 29.68
N VAL A 394 -4.13 -14.37 29.10
CA VAL A 394 -4.47 -13.04 29.61
C VAL A 394 -5.20 -13.16 30.96
N LYS A 395 -6.20 -14.06 31.10
CA LYS A 395 -6.93 -14.30 32.34
C LYS A 395 -6.04 -14.82 33.48
N GLU A 396 -5.01 -15.59 33.14
CA GLU A 396 -4.00 -16.06 34.09
C GLU A 396 -2.92 -15.03 34.45
N GLY A 397 -2.89 -13.88 33.72
CA GLY A 397 -1.91 -12.81 33.94
C GLY A 397 -0.53 -13.09 33.34
N ASN A 398 -0.39 -14.12 32.51
CA ASN A 398 0.85 -14.44 31.81
C ASN A 398 1.09 -13.50 30.61
N ILE A 399 0.01 -13.04 29.96
CA ILE A 399 0.05 -11.97 28.94
C ILE A 399 -0.65 -10.76 29.50
N LYS A 400 0.05 -9.62 29.56
CA LYS A 400 -0.50 -8.38 30.12
C LYS A 400 -0.75 -7.30 29.08
N HIS A 401 -0.03 -7.35 27.94
CA HIS A 401 -0.17 -6.33 26.93
C HIS A 401 0.11 -6.88 25.52
N PHE A 402 -0.53 -6.27 24.54
CA PHE A 402 -0.30 -6.50 23.13
C PHE A 402 0.22 -5.22 22.49
N PHE A 403 1.24 -5.35 21.65
CA PHE A 403 1.72 -4.26 20.83
C PHE A 403 1.54 -4.63 19.36
N LEU A 404 0.85 -3.81 18.58
CA LEU A 404 0.90 -3.92 17.13
C LEU A 404 1.96 -2.94 16.63
N VAL A 405 3.13 -3.46 16.29
CA VAL A 405 4.29 -2.69 15.81
C VAL A 405 4.48 -3.00 14.33
N GLY A 406 4.17 -2.04 13.46
CA GLY A 406 4.21 -2.33 12.02
C GLY A 406 3.90 -1.11 11.15
N GLY A 407 3.51 -1.39 9.91
CA GLY A 407 3.29 -0.40 8.87
C GLY A 407 4.45 -0.34 7.89
N CYS A 408 4.57 0.74 7.13
CA CYS A 408 5.67 0.88 6.17
C CYS A 408 7.02 1.03 6.89
N ASP A 409 8.11 0.64 6.23
CA ASP A 409 9.46 1.03 6.65
C ASP A 409 9.95 2.25 5.83
N GLY A 410 11.11 2.78 6.15
CA GLY A 410 11.72 3.94 5.50
C GLY A 410 13.20 4.10 5.81
N ASP A 411 13.82 5.06 5.13
CA ASP A 411 15.27 5.25 5.15
C ASP A 411 15.78 6.15 6.29
N LYS A 412 14.88 6.75 7.07
CA LYS A 412 15.27 7.65 8.17
C LYS A 412 15.89 6.89 9.33
N SER A 413 16.99 7.44 9.89
CA SER A 413 17.72 6.85 11.01
C SER A 413 16.87 6.67 12.26
N GLU A 414 15.92 7.59 12.50
CA GLU A 414 15.00 7.61 13.64
C GLU A 414 14.10 6.38 13.69
N ARG A 415 13.99 5.64 12.60
CA ARG A 415 13.25 4.37 12.52
C ARG A 415 13.92 3.21 13.26
N SER A 416 15.14 3.38 13.79
CA SER A 416 15.72 2.48 14.81
C SER A 416 14.83 2.37 16.05
N TYR A 417 13.97 3.37 16.28
CA TYR A 417 12.95 3.35 17.33
C TYR A 417 12.17 2.03 17.38
N TYR A 418 11.72 1.50 16.23
CA TYR A 418 10.91 0.27 16.19
C TYR A 418 11.72 -0.97 16.59
N THR A 419 13.00 -1.02 16.23
CA THR A 419 13.92 -2.07 16.69
C THR A 419 14.10 -2.01 18.20
N ASP A 420 14.38 -0.82 18.72
CA ASP A 420 14.66 -0.61 20.13
C ASP A 420 13.39 -0.77 20.99
N PHE A 421 12.23 -0.33 20.50
CA PHE A 421 10.94 -0.50 21.16
C PHE A 421 10.60 -1.98 21.33
N THR A 422 10.71 -2.78 20.28
CA THR A 422 10.41 -4.20 20.34
C THR A 422 11.39 -4.99 21.19
N ALA A 423 12.67 -4.60 21.20
CA ALA A 423 13.70 -5.18 22.06
C ALA A 423 13.47 -4.90 23.55
N GLN A 424 12.84 -3.77 23.89
CA GLN A 424 12.53 -3.35 25.26
C GLN A 424 11.12 -3.72 25.71
N ALA A 425 10.28 -4.25 24.81
CA ALA A 425 8.93 -4.68 25.16
C ALA A 425 8.96 -5.76 26.27
N PRO A 426 8.10 -5.66 27.31
CA PRO A 426 8.07 -6.61 28.42
C PRO A 426 7.98 -8.07 27.98
N GLU A 427 8.56 -8.97 28.75
CA GLU A 427 8.53 -10.42 28.45
C GLU A 427 7.12 -11.02 28.55
N ASP A 428 6.21 -10.39 29.30
CA ASP A 428 4.80 -10.72 29.42
C ASP A 428 3.92 -9.98 28.38
N SER A 429 4.50 -9.57 27.26
CA SER A 429 3.78 -8.95 26.12
C SER A 429 3.94 -9.73 24.83
N VAL A 430 2.91 -9.64 23.98
CA VAL A 430 2.90 -10.20 22.62
C VAL A 430 2.99 -9.06 21.61
N ILE A 431 3.82 -9.25 20.58
CA ILE A 431 4.02 -8.28 19.50
C ILE A 431 3.37 -8.85 18.23
N LEU A 432 2.35 -8.17 17.73
CA LEU A 432 1.83 -8.39 16.39
C LEU A 432 2.59 -7.46 15.43
N THR A 433 2.90 -7.96 14.24
CA THR A 433 3.55 -7.14 13.22
C THR A 433 2.97 -7.42 11.83
N LEU A 434 3.07 -6.44 10.95
CA LEU A 434 2.68 -6.54 9.55
C LEU A 434 3.45 -5.52 8.69
N ALA A 435 3.36 -5.69 7.38
CA ALA A 435 3.98 -4.81 6.39
C ALA A 435 5.52 -4.74 6.48
N CYS A 436 6.14 -3.78 5.80
CA CYS A 436 7.60 -3.65 5.73
C CYS A 436 8.28 -3.33 7.07
N GLY A 437 7.57 -2.71 8.01
CA GLY A 437 8.12 -2.34 9.33
C GLY A 437 8.66 -3.53 10.11
N LYS A 438 8.12 -4.74 9.89
CA LYS A 438 8.59 -5.99 10.50
C LYS A 438 10.08 -6.27 10.28
N PHE A 439 10.64 -5.87 9.15
CA PHE A 439 12.04 -6.14 8.79
C PHE A 439 13.05 -5.49 9.72
N ARG A 440 12.62 -4.55 10.55
CA ARG A 440 13.45 -3.93 11.60
C ARG A 440 13.78 -4.90 12.74
N PHE A 441 12.96 -5.94 12.96
CA PHE A 441 13.10 -6.81 14.13
C PHE A 441 12.68 -8.28 13.90
N ASN A 442 12.08 -8.65 12.76
CA ASN A 442 11.55 -10.00 12.54
C ASN A 442 12.60 -11.14 12.55
N LYS A 443 13.89 -10.79 12.48
CA LYS A 443 15.03 -11.74 12.60
C LYS A 443 15.52 -11.90 14.04
N ASN A 444 14.96 -11.13 14.99
CA ASN A 444 15.28 -11.23 16.40
C ASN A 444 14.52 -12.39 17.06
N GLN A 445 15.07 -12.90 18.18
CA GLN A 445 14.46 -13.98 18.94
C GLN A 445 13.67 -13.38 20.11
N PHE A 446 12.37 -13.53 20.10
CA PHE A 446 11.46 -13.00 21.13
C PHE A 446 11.04 -14.07 22.15
N GLY A 447 11.20 -15.37 21.83
CA GLY A 447 10.72 -16.48 22.67
C GLY A 447 9.20 -16.67 22.58
N ASP A 448 8.67 -17.36 23.59
CA ASP A 448 7.24 -17.66 23.71
C ASP A 448 6.73 -17.45 25.13
N ILE A 449 5.40 -17.38 25.28
CA ILE A 449 4.68 -17.41 26.56
C ILE A 449 3.83 -18.66 26.54
N ASN A 450 4.25 -19.70 27.28
CA ASN A 450 3.54 -20.97 27.37
C ASN A 450 3.19 -21.60 26.01
N GLY A 451 4.12 -21.50 25.05
CA GLY A 451 3.98 -22.04 23.70
C GLY A 451 3.32 -21.07 22.70
N ILE A 452 2.91 -19.89 23.12
CA ILE A 452 2.44 -18.81 22.23
C ILE A 452 3.65 -17.96 21.83
N PRO A 453 4.04 -17.88 20.54
CA PRO A 453 5.15 -17.03 20.12
C PRO A 453 4.88 -15.57 20.48
N ARG A 454 5.91 -14.89 20.99
CA ARG A 454 5.78 -13.47 21.33
C ARG A 454 5.80 -12.54 20.13
N LEU A 455 6.25 -12.99 18.97
CA LEU A 455 6.16 -12.26 17.70
C LEU A 455 5.24 -13.00 16.74
N LEU A 456 4.16 -12.34 16.32
CA LEU A 456 3.17 -12.85 15.40
C LEU A 456 3.16 -11.99 14.13
N ASP A 457 3.71 -12.52 13.03
CA ASP A 457 3.68 -11.86 11.72
C ASP A 457 2.34 -12.11 11.04
N VAL A 458 1.50 -11.07 11.02
CA VAL A 458 0.12 -11.11 10.53
C VAL A 458 0.06 -11.16 9.00
N GLY A 459 1.01 -10.48 8.31
CA GLY A 459 1.03 -10.52 6.85
C GLY A 459 1.50 -9.24 6.16
N GLN A 460 0.94 -8.96 5.00
CA GLN A 460 1.15 -7.73 4.21
C GLN A 460 0.47 -6.53 4.88
N CYS A 461 0.59 -5.35 4.27
CA CYS A 461 -0.06 -4.14 4.81
C CYS A 461 -1.60 -4.23 4.78
N ASN A 462 -2.22 -4.85 3.77
CA ASN A 462 -3.67 -5.13 3.72
C ASN A 462 -4.14 -6.09 4.81
N ASP A 463 -3.26 -6.94 5.36
CA ASP A 463 -3.57 -7.81 6.52
C ASP A 463 -3.79 -7.01 7.82
N ALA A 464 -3.74 -5.67 7.78
CA ALA A 464 -4.35 -4.83 8.79
C ALA A 464 -5.82 -5.22 9.06
N TYR A 465 -6.53 -5.74 8.04
CA TYR A 465 -7.86 -6.33 8.19
C TYR A 465 -7.87 -7.48 9.21
N SER A 466 -6.93 -8.42 9.11
CA SER A 466 -6.77 -9.53 10.05
C SER A 466 -6.52 -9.06 11.49
N ALA A 467 -5.69 -8.04 11.66
CA ALA A 467 -5.43 -7.45 12.98
C ALA A 467 -6.67 -6.74 13.56
N ILE A 468 -7.43 -6.03 12.73
CA ILE A 468 -8.70 -5.41 13.11
C ILE A 468 -9.72 -6.47 13.54
N GLN A 469 -9.86 -7.56 12.78
CA GLN A 469 -10.77 -8.65 13.11
C GLN A 469 -10.43 -9.31 14.46
N LEU A 470 -9.13 -9.53 14.72
CA LEU A 470 -8.69 -10.04 16.03
C LEU A 470 -9.06 -9.08 17.17
N ALA A 471 -8.78 -7.78 16.99
CA ALA A 471 -9.11 -6.77 18.01
C ALA A 471 -10.62 -6.72 18.30
N LEU A 472 -11.46 -6.79 17.26
CA LEU A 472 -12.91 -6.83 17.41
C LEU A 472 -13.39 -8.11 18.13
N ALA A 473 -12.81 -9.26 17.83
CA ALA A 473 -13.12 -10.51 18.49
C ALA A 473 -12.71 -10.51 19.98
N LEU A 474 -11.52 -10.00 20.29
CA LEU A 474 -11.07 -9.85 21.68
C LEU A 474 -11.94 -8.85 22.47
N SER A 475 -12.34 -7.75 21.85
CA SER A 475 -13.27 -6.76 22.43
C SER A 475 -14.59 -7.42 22.82
N GLN A 476 -15.14 -8.28 21.96
CA GLN A 476 -16.36 -9.05 22.26
C GLN A 476 -16.15 -10.09 23.38
N GLU A 477 -15.04 -10.82 23.36
CA GLU A 477 -14.74 -11.85 24.37
C GLU A 477 -14.52 -11.26 25.77
N PHE A 478 -13.92 -10.07 25.84
CA PHE A 478 -13.69 -9.37 27.12
C PHE A 478 -14.84 -8.44 27.52
N ASP A 479 -15.90 -8.33 26.72
CA ASP A 479 -17.04 -7.43 26.93
C ASP A 479 -16.58 -5.98 27.19
N CYS A 480 -15.70 -5.47 26.36
CA CYS A 480 -15.11 -4.13 26.48
C CYS A 480 -15.03 -3.42 25.12
N GLY A 481 -14.81 -2.11 25.13
CA GLY A 481 -14.56 -1.33 23.92
C GLY A 481 -13.18 -1.62 23.31
N ILE A 482 -13.03 -1.41 22.01
CA ILE A 482 -11.75 -1.65 21.30
C ILE A 482 -10.59 -0.84 21.91
N ASN A 483 -10.87 0.36 22.43
CA ASN A 483 -9.88 1.23 23.06
C ASN A 483 -9.62 0.89 24.53
N GLU A 484 -10.34 -0.09 25.09
CA GLU A 484 -10.17 -0.59 26.46
C GLU A 484 -9.35 -1.90 26.49
N LEU A 485 -9.05 -2.46 25.30
CA LEU A 485 -8.16 -3.62 25.20
C LEU A 485 -6.74 -3.24 25.65
N PRO A 486 -5.99 -4.17 26.27
CA PRO A 486 -4.56 -3.97 26.57
C PRO A 486 -3.73 -4.06 25.27
N LEU A 487 -4.08 -3.25 24.28
CA LEU A 487 -3.49 -3.22 22.94
C LEU A 487 -3.07 -1.80 22.60
N THR A 488 -1.80 -1.62 22.27
CA THR A 488 -1.27 -0.34 21.75
C THR A 488 -0.75 -0.50 20.34
N LEU A 489 -1.15 0.42 19.47
CA LEU A 489 -0.69 0.50 18.09
C LEU A 489 0.50 1.45 18.00
N VAL A 490 1.63 0.95 17.49
CA VAL A 490 2.86 1.71 17.27
C VAL A 490 3.20 1.61 15.79
N LEU A 491 2.66 2.55 15.01
CA LEU A 491 2.61 2.46 13.56
C LEU A 491 3.62 3.38 12.88
N SER A 492 4.07 2.94 11.72
CA SER A 492 4.91 3.74 10.82
C SER A 492 4.26 3.89 9.44
N TRP A 493 4.52 5.00 8.80
CA TRP A 493 4.02 5.28 7.45
C TRP A 493 5.17 5.66 6.51
N PHE A 494 4.96 5.43 5.24
CA PHE A 494 5.84 5.90 4.18
C PHE A 494 5.04 6.42 2.98
N GLU A 495 3.99 5.71 2.59
CA GLU A 495 3.21 6.00 1.40
C GLU A 495 1.69 5.84 1.64
N GLN A 496 0.91 5.93 0.59
CA GLN A 496 -0.54 6.13 0.59
C GLN A 496 -1.34 4.96 1.19
N LYS A 497 -0.86 3.72 1.07
CA LYS A 497 -1.54 2.57 1.69
C LYS A 497 -1.54 2.68 3.22
N ALA A 498 -0.45 3.18 3.82
CA ALA A 498 -0.44 3.45 5.25
C ALA A 498 -1.39 4.57 5.65
N ILE A 499 -1.54 5.61 4.81
CA ILE A 499 -2.49 6.70 5.06
C ILE A 499 -3.92 6.16 5.07
N VAL A 500 -4.32 5.35 4.11
CA VAL A 500 -5.69 4.83 4.07
C VAL A 500 -5.98 3.84 5.20
N ILE A 501 -5.00 3.04 5.64
CA ILE A 501 -5.15 2.19 6.84
C ILE A 501 -5.37 3.06 8.08
N LEU A 502 -4.62 4.15 8.23
CA LEU A 502 -4.82 5.08 9.34
C LEU A 502 -6.22 5.71 9.32
N LEU A 503 -6.71 6.13 8.15
CA LEU A 503 -8.08 6.62 7.97
C LEU A 503 -9.11 5.54 8.32
N THR A 504 -8.85 4.27 7.98
CA THR A 504 -9.70 3.14 8.37
C THR A 504 -9.76 2.99 9.89
N LEU A 505 -8.63 3.05 10.58
CA LEU A 505 -8.58 2.96 12.04
C LEU A 505 -9.35 4.12 12.70
N PHE A 506 -9.18 5.35 12.21
CA PHE A 506 -9.93 6.51 12.69
C PHE A 506 -11.43 6.37 12.46
N ALA A 507 -11.84 5.93 11.27
CA ALA A 507 -13.25 5.72 10.93
C ALA A 507 -13.92 4.61 11.78
N LEU A 508 -13.14 3.64 12.25
CA LEU A 508 -13.57 2.60 13.18
C LEU A 508 -13.50 3.06 14.66
N GLY A 509 -13.10 4.30 14.93
CA GLY A 509 -13.04 4.87 16.27
C GLY A 509 -11.83 4.43 17.10
N VAL A 510 -10.79 3.89 16.48
CA VAL A 510 -9.55 3.52 17.18
C VAL A 510 -8.79 4.77 17.59
N LYS A 511 -8.31 4.80 18.84
CA LYS A 511 -7.61 5.92 19.47
C LYS A 511 -6.29 5.48 20.09
N GLY A 512 -5.48 6.46 20.50
CA GLY A 512 -4.23 6.18 21.24
C GLY A 512 -3.10 5.63 20.35
N ILE A 513 -3.10 5.94 19.06
CA ILE A 513 -2.14 5.42 18.09
C ILE A 513 -0.82 6.21 18.17
N TYR A 514 0.27 5.52 18.42
CA TYR A 514 1.63 6.07 18.32
C TYR A 514 2.09 6.01 16.87
N THR A 515 2.54 7.15 16.32
CA THR A 515 2.91 7.24 14.91
C THR A 515 4.32 7.73 14.70
N SER A 516 4.88 7.39 13.58
CA SER A 516 6.17 7.70 12.96
C SER A 516 6.81 9.03 13.38
N PRO A 517 8.14 9.16 13.35
CA PRO A 517 8.84 10.38 13.74
C PRO A 517 8.50 11.59 12.86
N THR A 518 7.91 11.37 11.69
CA THR A 518 7.53 12.42 10.74
C THR A 518 6.05 12.34 10.39
N ALA A 519 5.36 13.46 10.50
CA ALA A 519 4.00 13.60 9.98
C ALA A 519 4.00 13.71 8.44
N PRO A 520 2.91 13.29 7.76
CA PRO A 520 2.72 13.57 6.35
C PRO A 520 2.83 15.07 6.04
N ALA A 521 3.63 15.41 5.03
CA ALA A 521 3.98 16.77 4.69
C ALA A 521 2.80 17.64 4.24
N PHE A 522 1.69 17.03 3.84
CA PHE A 522 0.45 17.70 3.48
C PHE A 522 -0.44 18.03 4.68
N LEU A 523 -0.16 17.50 5.87
CA LEU A 523 -0.86 17.88 7.08
C LEU A 523 -0.23 19.14 7.68
N THR A 524 -1.02 20.20 7.82
CA THR A 524 -0.64 21.41 8.51
C THR A 524 -0.55 21.19 10.01
N GLU A 525 0.08 22.09 10.76
CA GLU A 525 0.13 22.03 12.22
C GLU A 525 -1.29 22.02 12.83
N ASN A 526 -2.20 22.79 12.22
CA ASN A 526 -3.59 22.84 12.66
C ASN A 526 -4.33 21.52 12.41
N LEU A 527 -4.17 20.91 11.24
CA LEU A 527 -4.76 19.59 10.94
C LEU A 527 -4.18 18.49 11.82
N LEU A 528 -2.87 18.50 12.07
CA LEU A 528 -2.24 17.57 12.99
C LEU A 528 -2.81 17.68 14.39
N LYS A 529 -3.02 18.91 14.86
CA LYS A 529 -3.64 19.14 16.16
C LYS A 529 -5.07 18.62 16.23
N ILE A 530 -5.88 18.83 15.21
CA ILE A 530 -7.25 18.29 15.12
C ILE A 530 -7.21 16.75 15.23
N ILE A 531 -6.33 16.09 14.45
CA ILE A 531 -6.19 14.63 14.47
C ILE A 531 -5.73 14.14 15.85
N GLN A 532 -4.78 14.84 16.48
CA GLN A 532 -4.32 14.51 17.83
C GLN A 532 -5.43 14.64 18.87
N ASP A 533 -6.19 15.71 18.81
CA ASP A 533 -7.25 15.98 19.77
C ASP A 533 -8.46 15.02 19.60
N GLU A 534 -8.83 14.67 18.36
CA GLU A 534 -10.00 13.81 18.10
C GLU A 534 -9.70 12.31 18.25
N PHE A 535 -8.52 11.86 17.80
CA PHE A 535 -8.16 10.44 17.73
C PHE A 535 -7.08 10.03 18.75
N ASP A 536 -6.65 10.94 19.62
CA ASP A 536 -5.52 10.70 20.54
C ASP A 536 -4.28 10.15 19.81
N MET A 537 -4.01 10.68 18.60
CA MET A 537 -2.82 10.31 17.84
C MET A 537 -1.58 10.89 18.53
N ARG A 538 -0.59 10.07 18.81
CA ARG A 538 0.61 10.44 19.57
C ARG A 538 1.85 10.31 18.69
N SER A 539 2.73 11.30 18.75
CA SER A 539 4.06 11.16 18.16
C SER A 539 4.94 10.28 19.04
N ILE A 540 5.72 9.40 18.41
CA ILE A 540 6.75 8.63 19.16
C ILE A 540 7.80 9.57 19.76
N SER A 541 8.34 9.17 20.91
CA SER A 541 9.44 9.88 21.59
C SER A 541 10.69 8.99 21.68
N THR A 542 10.99 8.45 22.85
CA THR A 542 11.96 7.38 23.00
C THR A 542 11.26 6.08 23.39
N PRO A 543 11.76 4.90 22.96
CA PRO A 543 11.14 3.62 23.30
C PRO A 543 10.88 3.45 24.79
N GLU A 544 11.87 3.81 25.62
CA GLU A 544 11.77 3.72 27.09
C GLU A 544 10.65 4.61 27.66
N GLN A 545 10.52 5.85 27.16
CA GLN A 545 9.51 6.77 27.65
C GLN A 545 8.11 6.37 27.21
N ASP A 546 7.99 5.94 25.95
CA ASP A 546 6.69 5.53 25.41
C ASP A 546 6.21 4.25 26.07
N LEU A 547 7.07 3.23 26.24
CA LEU A 547 6.74 2.01 26.99
C LEU A 547 6.31 2.32 28.42
N LYS A 548 7.04 3.21 29.12
CA LYS A 548 6.67 3.63 30.47
C LYS A 548 5.30 4.30 30.52
N THR A 549 4.98 5.14 29.53
CA THR A 549 3.68 5.83 29.45
C THR A 549 2.57 4.85 29.14
N ILE A 550 2.76 3.95 28.19
CA ILE A 550 1.80 2.94 27.77
C ILE A 550 1.46 1.98 28.92
N LEU A 551 2.48 1.48 29.61
CA LEU A 551 2.29 0.47 30.67
C LEU A 551 1.84 1.05 32.02
N ALA A 552 1.81 2.38 32.16
CA ALA A 552 1.31 3.06 33.35
C ALA A 552 -0.16 3.50 33.22
N ALA A 553 -0.71 3.45 32.01
CA ALA A 553 -2.11 3.81 31.72
C ALA A 553 -3.04 2.62 31.94
#